data_463ce07fd5e5904598debce30edf2599
#
_entry.id   463ce07fd5e5904598debce30edf2599
#
_cell.length_a   1.000
_cell.length_b   1.000
_cell.length_c   1.000
_cell.angle_alpha   90.00
_cell.angle_beta   90.00
_cell.angle_gamma   90.00
#
_symmetry.space_group_name_H-M   'P 1'
#
loop_
_entity.id
_entity.type
_entity.pdbx_description
1 polymer ?
#
loop_
_entity_poly.entity_id
_entity_poly.type
_entity_poly.pdbx_seq_one_letter_code
_entity_poly.pdbx_strand_id
1 'polypeptide(L)'
;MEKRLEIYLVLLSVLLFAFLTSHASAAPMTLRVASPYHKDSLLAATTKIFLEEMQKQSGGQITFTEFWGGTLVKPLEVLDAVGKGVVDLCTGLWIYAPGKVPLGTFEYNFIFNDPNRRTQSKIKREMYETIPALKEELAKYNIAPPLIFGPLSAYDIISRVPVKTLDDLKGKRIGATPTQYAPIAKAIGMAPVLSPAPDFYERLERGVIDMAFCGKEVLHMVKLHEIAKHFLSVELNTPTTMSLWMNLDTWKKLTPEQRDLFLKVGKRSEEVYLDWFDQHLKKVDEDFKNKGVMINKLSENDKKQWAAVMPDLPAEWAKEMEAKGLPGWKITDTYLELSEKAGWKFPRRWGQR
;
A
#
# COMPACT_ATOMS: atom_id res chain seq x y z
N MET A 1 -25.97 -3.92 67.82
CA MET A 1 -26.64 -3.38 66.61
C MET A 1 -25.75 -2.39 65.87
N GLU A 2 -25.07 -1.52 66.56
CA GLU A 2 -24.20 -0.48 65.96
C GLU A 2 -23.07 -1.01 65.07
N LYS A 3 -22.30 -1.99 65.50
CA LYS A 3 -21.22 -2.56 64.70
C LYS A 3 -21.64 -3.19 63.35
N ARG A 4 -22.87 -3.67 63.23
CA ARG A 4 -23.40 -4.17 61.96
C ARG A 4 -23.80 -3.03 61.02
N LEU A 5 -24.24 -1.92 61.56
CA LEU A 5 -24.63 -0.74 60.80
C LEU A 5 -23.38 -0.08 60.17
N GLU A 6 -22.27 0.00 60.91
CA GLU A 6 -21.00 0.52 60.40
C GLU A 6 -20.42 -0.35 59.26
N ILE A 7 -20.51 -1.68 59.36
CA ILE A 7 -20.08 -2.61 58.32
C ILE A 7 -20.91 -2.42 57.04
N TYR A 8 -22.23 -2.23 57.18
CA TYR A 8 -23.09 -1.98 55.99
C TYR A 8 -22.82 -0.61 55.36
N LEU A 9 -22.51 0.42 56.13
CA LEU A 9 -22.13 1.73 55.61
C LEU A 9 -20.79 1.72 54.88
N VAL A 10 -19.81 0.97 55.42
CA VAL A 10 -18.51 0.78 54.75
C VAL A 10 -18.66 -0.04 53.45
N LEU A 11 -19.45 -1.10 53.47
CA LEU A 11 -19.72 -1.89 52.27
C LEU A 11 -20.49 -1.10 51.20
N LEU A 12 -21.44 -0.25 51.62
CA LEU A 12 -22.20 0.62 50.73
C LEU A 12 -21.31 1.72 50.15
N SER A 13 -20.36 2.28 50.91
CA SER A 13 -19.40 3.27 50.42
C SER A 13 -18.39 2.66 49.47
N VAL A 14 -17.92 1.43 49.71
CA VAL A 14 -17.03 0.70 48.80
C VAL A 14 -17.73 0.32 47.47
N LEU A 15 -19.03 -0.09 47.57
CA LEU A 15 -19.86 -0.33 46.40
C LEU A 15 -20.14 0.96 45.62
N LEU A 16 -20.41 2.08 46.30
CA LEU A 16 -20.59 3.39 45.65
C LEU A 16 -19.29 3.89 44.99
N PHE A 17 -18.14 3.64 45.62
CA PHE A 17 -16.81 3.97 45.03
C PHE A 17 -16.48 3.07 43.83
N ALA A 18 -16.87 1.80 43.85
CA ALA A 18 -16.74 0.88 42.72
C ALA A 18 -17.63 1.26 41.51
N PHE A 19 -18.79 1.87 41.76
CA PHE A 19 -19.65 2.41 40.69
C PHE A 19 -19.18 3.77 40.15
N LEU A 20 -18.34 4.50 40.89
CA LEU A 20 -17.75 5.78 40.46
C LEU A 20 -16.43 5.65 39.72
N THR A 21 -15.93 4.45 39.52
CA THR A 21 -14.98 4.18 38.43
C THR A 21 -15.74 4.24 37.10
N SER A 22 -16.37 5.38 36.87
CA SER A 22 -16.80 5.78 35.54
C SER A 22 -15.61 5.58 34.62
N HIS A 23 -15.74 4.66 33.68
CA HIS A 23 -14.89 4.66 32.52
C HIS A 23 -14.96 6.10 32.00
N ALA A 24 -13.91 6.87 32.20
CA ALA A 24 -13.81 8.19 31.59
C ALA A 24 -13.87 7.93 30.08
N SER A 25 -15.09 7.89 29.55
CA SER A 25 -15.31 7.80 28.12
C SER A 25 -14.59 9.01 27.55
N ALA A 26 -13.56 8.79 26.79
CA ALA A 26 -12.87 9.88 26.11
C ALA A 26 -13.93 10.72 25.39
N ALA A 27 -13.82 12.05 25.46
CA ALA A 27 -14.77 12.94 24.81
C ALA A 27 -14.89 12.58 23.31
N PRO A 28 -16.09 12.61 22.73
CA PRO A 28 -16.29 12.35 21.30
C PRO A 28 -15.34 13.21 20.47
N MET A 29 -14.68 12.58 19.51
CA MET A 29 -13.66 13.22 18.67
C MET A 29 -14.10 13.20 17.20
N THR A 30 -14.01 14.33 16.52
CA THR A 30 -14.21 14.39 15.07
C THR A 30 -12.89 14.73 14.37
N LEU A 31 -12.48 13.89 13.45
CA LEU A 31 -11.24 14.04 12.68
C LEU A 31 -11.55 14.35 11.21
N ARG A 32 -10.73 15.19 10.59
CA ARG A 32 -10.81 15.49 9.16
C ARG A 32 -10.04 14.44 8.38
N VAL A 33 -10.73 13.79 7.45
CA VAL A 33 -10.14 12.76 6.58
C VAL A 33 -10.27 13.18 5.13
N ALA A 34 -9.18 13.09 4.39
CA ALA A 34 -9.21 13.31 2.94
C ALA A 34 -8.73 12.09 2.16
N SER A 35 -9.21 11.99 0.93
CA SER A 35 -8.66 11.10 -0.08
C SER A 35 -8.61 11.83 -1.42
N PRO A 36 -7.47 11.78 -2.14
CA PRO A 36 -7.41 12.31 -3.51
C PRO A 36 -8.31 11.54 -4.49
N TYR A 37 -8.86 10.41 -4.07
CA TYR A 37 -9.68 9.50 -4.88
C TYR A 37 -11.15 9.54 -4.48
N HIS A 38 -12.04 9.23 -5.41
CA HIS A 38 -13.47 9.10 -5.13
C HIS A 38 -13.72 7.97 -4.13
N LYS A 39 -14.73 8.15 -3.26
CA LYS A 39 -15.06 7.24 -2.15
C LYS A 39 -15.22 5.79 -2.58
N ASP A 40 -15.78 5.56 -3.76
CA ASP A 40 -16.04 4.21 -4.30
C ASP A 40 -14.95 3.71 -5.24
N SER A 41 -13.83 4.43 -5.35
CA SER A 41 -12.70 3.96 -6.13
C SER A 41 -11.89 2.91 -5.38
N LEU A 42 -11.27 2.00 -6.13
CA LEU A 42 -10.31 1.03 -5.62
C LEU A 42 -9.23 1.69 -4.73
N LEU A 43 -8.71 2.85 -5.16
CA LEU A 43 -7.63 3.55 -4.49
C LEU A 43 -8.06 4.26 -3.18
N ALA A 44 -9.35 4.33 -2.89
CA ALA A 44 -9.90 4.84 -1.63
C ALA A 44 -10.29 3.72 -0.66
N ALA A 45 -10.27 2.46 -1.09
CA ALA A 45 -10.84 1.34 -0.34
C ALA A 45 -10.23 1.15 1.05
N THR A 46 -8.89 1.27 1.19
CA THR A 46 -8.23 1.16 2.51
C THR A 46 -8.73 2.21 3.50
N THR A 47 -8.86 3.46 3.04
CA THR A 47 -9.36 4.55 3.87
C THR A 47 -10.82 4.34 4.23
N LYS A 48 -11.69 4.05 3.24
CA LYS A 48 -13.12 3.78 3.47
C LYS A 48 -13.34 2.67 4.50
N ILE A 49 -12.68 1.53 4.33
CA ILE A 49 -12.76 0.39 5.25
C ILE A 49 -12.32 0.79 6.66
N PHE A 50 -11.23 1.57 6.78
CA PHE A 50 -10.77 2.04 8.08
C PHE A 50 -11.80 2.92 8.78
N LEU A 51 -12.43 3.86 8.08
CA LEU A 51 -13.45 4.73 8.66
C LEU A 51 -14.66 3.92 9.15
N GLU A 52 -15.13 2.97 8.37
CA GLU A 52 -16.25 2.08 8.71
C GLU A 52 -15.92 1.23 9.95
N GLU A 53 -14.73 0.60 9.98
CA GLU A 53 -14.28 -0.20 11.13
C GLU A 53 -14.04 0.66 12.37
N MET A 54 -13.49 1.88 12.22
CA MET A 54 -13.29 2.79 13.34
C MET A 54 -14.62 3.25 13.95
N GLN A 55 -15.57 3.65 13.14
CA GLN A 55 -16.89 4.06 13.60
C GLN A 55 -17.58 2.94 14.38
N LYS A 56 -17.50 1.70 13.85
CA LYS A 56 -18.06 0.50 14.49
C LYS A 56 -17.36 0.18 15.83
N GLN A 57 -16.02 0.16 15.86
CA GLN A 57 -15.27 -0.27 17.03
C GLN A 57 -15.16 0.79 18.12
N SER A 58 -15.26 2.08 17.76
CA SER A 58 -15.32 3.19 18.73
C SER A 58 -16.71 3.40 19.33
N GLY A 59 -17.74 2.67 18.88
CA GLY A 59 -19.13 2.92 19.30
C GLY A 59 -19.60 4.34 18.95
N GLY A 60 -19.05 4.95 17.88
CA GLY A 60 -19.37 6.32 17.46
C GLY A 60 -18.64 7.42 18.25
N GLN A 61 -17.70 7.07 19.15
CA GLN A 61 -16.89 8.05 19.88
C GLN A 61 -15.88 8.77 18.96
N ILE A 62 -15.46 8.11 17.87
CA ILE A 62 -14.59 8.70 16.84
C ILE A 62 -15.38 8.80 15.55
N THR A 63 -15.56 10.03 15.07
CA THR A 63 -16.28 10.35 13.84
C THR A 63 -15.38 11.11 12.88
N PHE A 64 -15.81 11.25 11.62
CA PHE A 64 -14.99 11.83 10.58
C PHE A 64 -15.76 12.86 9.76
N THR A 65 -15.08 13.99 9.47
CA THR A 65 -15.48 14.89 8.38
C THR A 65 -14.70 14.48 7.15
N GLU A 66 -15.40 13.98 6.14
CA GLU A 66 -14.80 13.30 4.99
C GLU A 66 -14.70 14.21 3.76
N PHE A 67 -13.54 14.20 3.08
CA PHE A 67 -13.28 14.93 1.84
C PHE A 67 -12.73 13.96 0.78
N TRP A 68 -13.53 13.64 -0.23
CA TRP A 68 -13.20 12.67 -1.27
C TRP A 68 -12.95 13.32 -2.63
N GLY A 69 -12.31 12.57 -3.56
CA GLY A 69 -12.14 12.97 -4.95
C GLY A 69 -11.19 14.14 -5.17
N GLY A 70 -10.24 14.35 -4.25
CA GLY A 70 -9.27 15.43 -4.39
C GLY A 70 -9.85 16.84 -4.21
N THR A 71 -11.02 16.97 -3.56
CA THR A 71 -11.67 18.27 -3.31
C THR A 71 -10.86 19.13 -2.35
N LEU A 72 -10.16 18.54 -1.40
CA LEU A 72 -9.35 19.23 -0.40
C LEU A 72 -7.85 18.99 -0.60
N VAL A 73 -7.44 17.79 -1.00
CA VAL A 73 -6.02 17.38 -1.10
C VAL A 73 -5.81 16.64 -2.41
N LYS A 74 -4.86 17.08 -3.23
CA LYS A 74 -4.46 16.42 -4.48
C LYS A 74 -3.39 15.34 -4.21
N PRO A 75 -3.18 14.35 -5.11
CA PRO A 75 -2.26 13.22 -4.87
C PRO A 75 -0.82 13.62 -4.48
N LEU A 76 -0.26 14.63 -5.12
CA LEU A 76 1.11 15.12 -4.86
C LEU A 76 1.22 16.00 -3.60
N GLU A 77 0.09 16.41 -3.02
CA GLU A 77 0.03 17.32 -1.87
C GLU A 77 -0.17 16.57 -0.54
N VAL A 78 -0.47 15.27 -0.59
CA VAL A 78 -0.88 14.47 0.57
C VAL A 78 0.12 14.58 1.72
N LEU A 79 1.42 14.40 1.46
CA LEU A 79 2.46 14.45 2.48
C LEU A 79 2.44 15.80 3.22
N ASP A 80 2.40 16.88 2.48
CA ASP A 80 2.43 18.24 3.03
C ASP A 80 1.10 18.60 3.74
N ALA A 81 -0.04 18.19 3.18
CA ALA A 81 -1.35 18.47 3.76
C ALA A 81 -1.54 17.76 5.11
N VAL A 82 -1.14 16.50 5.22
CA VAL A 82 -1.17 15.75 6.49
C VAL A 82 -0.16 16.37 7.46
N GLY A 83 1.08 16.61 7.04
CA GLY A 83 2.13 17.14 7.90
C GLY A 83 1.81 18.53 8.47
N LYS A 84 1.18 19.41 7.69
CA LYS A 84 0.72 20.75 8.11
C LYS A 84 -0.59 20.73 8.90
N GLY A 85 -1.23 19.57 9.07
CA GLY A 85 -2.50 19.45 9.76
C GLY A 85 -3.69 20.09 9.02
N VAL A 86 -3.63 20.22 7.69
CA VAL A 86 -4.80 20.59 6.87
C VAL A 86 -5.90 19.53 7.05
N VAL A 87 -5.48 18.28 7.11
CA VAL A 87 -6.31 17.11 7.47
C VAL A 87 -5.62 16.29 8.55
N ASP A 88 -6.40 15.55 9.33
CA ASP A 88 -5.89 14.69 10.38
C ASP A 88 -5.43 13.33 9.82
N LEU A 89 -6.17 12.82 8.80
CA LEU A 89 -5.83 11.58 8.08
C LEU A 89 -5.98 11.79 6.57
N CYS A 90 -5.16 11.08 5.80
CA CYS A 90 -5.31 11.05 4.34
C CYS A 90 -4.84 9.72 3.76
N THR A 91 -5.50 9.29 2.67
CA THR A 91 -4.99 8.20 1.82
C THR A 91 -3.60 8.59 1.29
N GLY A 92 -2.57 7.87 1.68
CA GLY A 92 -1.18 8.12 1.30
C GLY A 92 -0.66 7.05 0.35
N LEU A 93 0.12 7.47 -0.64
CA LEU A 93 0.87 6.59 -1.53
C LEU A 93 2.32 7.08 -1.57
N TRP A 94 3.27 6.24 -1.15
CA TRP A 94 4.70 6.59 -1.14
C TRP A 94 5.23 7.01 -2.51
N ILE A 95 4.70 6.43 -3.58
CA ILE A 95 5.10 6.71 -4.96
C ILE A 95 4.98 8.18 -5.36
N TYR A 96 4.16 8.97 -4.65
CA TYR A 96 3.99 10.40 -4.96
C TYR A 96 4.95 11.31 -4.20
N ALA A 97 5.77 10.77 -3.30
CA ALA A 97 6.74 11.54 -2.56
C ALA A 97 8.13 10.87 -2.45
N PRO A 98 8.65 10.22 -3.52
CA PRO A 98 9.88 9.41 -3.43
C PRO A 98 11.12 10.22 -3.05
N GLY A 99 11.16 11.51 -3.39
CA GLY A 99 12.27 12.39 -3.00
C GLY A 99 12.24 12.82 -1.54
N LYS A 100 11.06 12.77 -0.89
CA LYS A 100 10.88 13.15 0.52
C LYS A 100 10.91 11.94 1.46
N VAL A 101 10.34 10.82 1.03
CA VAL A 101 10.23 9.58 1.81
C VAL A 101 10.79 8.37 1.03
N PRO A 102 12.08 8.43 0.64
CA PRO A 102 12.71 7.41 -0.19
C PRO A 102 12.78 6.03 0.47
N LEU A 103 12.88 5.96 1.81
CA LEU A 103 12.92 4.69 2.50
C LEU A 103 11.58 3.93 2.38
N GLY A 104 10.45 4.65 2.40
CA GLY A 104 9.14 4.05 2.26
C GLY A 104 8.87 3.40 0.90
N THR A 105 9.70 3.69 -0.12
CA THR A 105 9.56 3.17 -1.49
C THR A 105 10.42 1.93 -1.78
N PHE A 106 11.11 1.39 -0.80
CA PHE A 106 12.10 0.31 -0.99
C PHE A 106 11.55 -0.89 -1.77
N GLU A 107 10.29 -1.27 -1.58
CA GLU A 107 9.67 -2.46 -2.18
C GLU A 107 9.65 -2.42 -3.72
N TYR A 108 9.63 -1.22 -4.32
CA TYR A 108 9.63 -1.09 -5.79
C TYR A 108 10.91 -1.60 -6.44
N ASN A 109 11.98 -1.82 -5.67
CA ASN A 109 13.25 -2.31 -6.17
C ASN A 109 13.35 -3.85 -6.13
N PHE A 110 12.47 -4.54 -5.39
CA PHE A 110 12.50 -6.00 -5.26
C PHE A 110 11.63 -6.67 -6.33
N ILE A 111 12.24 -6.94 -7.47
CA ILE A 111 11.56 -7.54 -8.61
C ILE A 111 11.36 -9.04 -8.40
N PHE A 112 10.21 -9.56 -8.85
CA PHE A 112 9.75 -10.91 -8.57
C PHE A 112 9.69 -11.23 -7.07
N ASN A 113 9.21 -10.29 -6.28
CA ASN A 113 8.86 -10.53 -4.87
C ASN A 113 7.62 -11.43 -4.78
N ASP A 114 7.34 -11.93 -3.57
CA ASP A 114 6.16 -12.77 -3.34
C ASP A 114 4.88 -12.03 -3.79
N PRO A 115 4.11 -12.59 -4.76
CA PRO A 115 2.87 -11.99 -5.22
C PRO A 115 1.74 -12.11 -4.18
N ASN A 116 1.97 -12.79 -3.05
CA ASN A 116 1.00 -12.92 -1.98
C ASN A 116 0.86 -11.59 -1.20
N ARG A 117 -0.21 -10.87 -1.42
CA ARG A 117 -0.49 -9.58 -0.80
C ARG A 117 -0.49 -9.62 0.72
N ARG A 118 -0.98 -10.73 1.33
CA ARG A 118 -0.99 -10.89 2.80
C ARG A 118 0.43 -10.96 3.35
N THR A 119 1.31 -11.66 2.64
CA THR A 119 2.75 -11.72 2.98
C THR A 119 3.38 -10.34 2.87
N GLN A 120 3.14 -9.60 1.78
CA GLN A 120 3.71 -8.27 1.58
C GLN A 120 3.22 -7.26 2.65
N SER A 121 1.93 -7.27 2.97
CA SER A 121 1.38 -6.43 4.04
C SER A 121 2.05 -6.71 5.39
N LYS A 122 2.22 -8.00 5.75
CA LYS A 122 2.88 -8.41 7.00
C LYS A 122 4.35 -7.98 7.03
N ILE A 123 5.10 -8.22 5.95
CA ILE A 123 6.51 -7.82 5.85
C ILE A 123 6.64 -6.31 6.01
N LYS A 124 5.84 -5.53 5.28
CA LYS A 124 5.88 -4.06 5.36
C LYS A 124 5.60 -3.58 6.78
N ARG A 125 4.59 -4.14 7.43
CA ARG A 125 4.27 -3.81 8.82
C ARG A 125 5.42 -4.14 9.75
N GLU A 126 5.99 -5.36 9.68
CA GLU A 126 7.12 -5.79 10.51
C GLU A 126 8.35 -4.89 10.32
N MET A 127 8.62 -4.47 9.08
CA MET A 127 9.69 -3.51 8.80
C MET A 127 9.46 -2.16 9.47
N TYR A 128 8.24 -1.61 9.42
CA TYR A 128 7.91 -0.38 10.14
C TYR A 128 7.92 -0.54 11.66
N GLU A 129 7.63 -1.72 12.19
CA GLU A 129 7.72 -2.01 13.63
C GLU A 129 9.18 -2.14 14.10
N THR A 130 10.07 -2.72 13.28
CA THR A 130 11.44 -3.10 13.65
C THR A 130 12.53 -2.15 13.19
N ILE A 131 12.30 -1.32 12.15
CA ILE A 131 13.27 -0.37 11.61
C ILE A 131 12.88 1.06 11.96
N PRO A 132 13.48 1.69 12.99
CA PRO A 132 13.12 3.05 13.43
C PRO A 132 13.18 4.10 12.31
N ALA A 133 14.19 4.00 11.43
CA ALA A 133 14.40 4.97 10.34
C ALA A 133 13.19 5.14 9.42
N LEU A 134 12.37 4.09 9.20
CA LEU A 134 11.14 4.18 8.40
C LEU A 134 10.08 5.06 9.06
N LYS A 135 9.98 5.03 10.39
CA LYS A 135 9.08 5.90 11.16
C LYS A 135 9.64 7.31 11.30
N GLU A 136 10.93 7.42 11.54
CA GLU A 136 11.65 8.70 11.67
C GLU A 136 11.61 9.51 10.37
N GLU A 137 11.68 8.86 9.21
CA GLU A 137 11.52 9.50 7.91
C GLU A 137 10.18 10.23 7.81
N LEU A 138 9.08 9.56 8.17
CA LEU A 138 7.74 10.16 8.17
C LEU A 138 7.59 11.24 9.24
N ALA A 139 8.18 11.03 10.43
CA ALA A 139 8.13 11.97 11.53
C ALA A 139 8.79 13.32 11.19
N LYS A 140 9.82 13.36 10.31
CA LYS A 140 10.41 14.60 9.78
C LYS A 140 9.39 15.47 9.06
N TYR A 141 8.34 14.90 8.52
CA TYR A 141 7.22 15.56 7.86
C TYR A 141 5.97 15.64 8.73
N ASN A 142 6.12 15.46 10.06
CA ASN A 142 5.03 15.46 11.03
C ASN A 142 3.92 14.44 10.75
N ILE A 143 4.32 13.25 10.27
CA ILE A 143 3.42 12.13 9.99
C ILE A 143 3.72 10.98 10.95
N ALA A 144 2.66 10.43 11.57
CA ALA A 144 2.73 9.25 12.43
C ALA A 144 3.01 7.98 11.61
N PRO A 145 3.43 6.88 12.27
CA PRO A 145 3.53 5.59 11.58
C PRO A 145 2.23 5.22 10.87
N PRO A 146 2.32 4.61 9.67
CA PRO A 146 1.14 4.29 8.88
C PRO A 146 0.19 3.33 9.61
N LEU A 147 -1.11 3.57 9.51
CA LEU A 147 -2.13 2.76 10.16
C LEU A 147 -2.48 1.50 9.36
N ILE A 148 -2.36 1.58 8.03
CA ILE A 148 -2.70 0.49 7.10
C ILE A 148 -1.58 0.33 6.08
N PHE A 149 -1.32 -0.92 5.71
CA PHE A 149 -0.46 -1.34 4.60
C PHE A 149 -1.28 -2.16 3.61
N GLY A 150 -1.76 -1.53 2.53
CA GLY A 150 -2.63 -2.12 1.52
C GLY A 150 -1.87 -2.38 0.21
N PRO A 151 -1.41 -3.61 -0.05
CA PRO A 151 -0.81 -3.94 -1.35
C PRO A 151 -1.88 -4.00 -2.43
N LEU A 152 -1.51 -3.58 -3.64
CA LEU A 152 -2.23 -3.87 -4.87
C LEU A 152 -1.81 -5.24 -5.42
N SER A 153 -2.34 -5.66 -6.58
CA SER A 153 -1.86 -6.89 -7.22
C SER A 153 -0.45 -6.70 -7.80
N ALA A 154 0.21 -7.82 -8.06
CA ALA A 154 1.47 -7.79 -8.78
C ALA A 154 1.32 -7.10 -10.13
N TYR A 155 2.39 -6.47 -10.59
CA TYR A 155 2.40 -5.82 -11.89
C TYR A 155 2.48 -6.86 -13.01
N ASP A 156 1.52 -6.74 -13.91
CA ASP A 156 1.31 -7.59 -15.08
C ASP A 156 1.25 -6.75 -16.36
N ILE A 157 1.18 -7.41 -17.51
CA ILE A 157 1.14 -6.75 -18.81
C ILE A 157 -0.20 -7.00 -19.49
N ILE A 158 -0.83 -5.95 -20.01
CA ILE A 158 -1.92 -6.06 -20.97
C ILE A 158 -1.44 -5.53 -22.33
N SER A 159 -1.77 -6.23 -23.43
CA SER A 159 -1.22 -5.98 -24.75
C SER A 159 -2.26 -6.05 -25.85
N ARG A 160 -2.11 -5.20 -26.88
CA ARG A 160 -2.89 -5.30 -28.13
C ARG A 160 -2.46 -6.42 -29.03
N VAL A 161 -1.21 -6.87 -28.88
CA VAL A 161 -0.64 -7.96 -29.68
C VAL A 161 -0.45 -9.21 -28.82
N PRO A 162 -0.43 -10.41 -29.44
CA PRO A 162 -0.19 -11.64 -28.69
C PRO A 162 1.13 -11.61 -27.93
N VAL A 163 1.07 -12.00 -26.63
CA VAL A 163 2.23 -12.12 -25.74
C VAL A 163 2.08 -13.35 -24.86
N LYS A 164 3.11 -14.20 -24.83
CA LYS A 164 3.16 -15.44 -24.03
C LYS A 164 4.53 -15.68 -23.40
N THR A 165 5.60 -15.25 -24.07
CA THR A 165 6.99 -15.49 -23.71
C THR A 165 7.74 -14.19 -23.54
N LEU A 166 8.95 -14.27 -22.98
CA LEU A 166 9.85 -13.13 -22.85
C LEU A 166 10.24 -12.55 -24.22
N ASP A 167 10.38 -13.40 -25.24
CA ASP A 167 10.75 -12.98 -26.59
C ASP A 167 9.66 -12.14 -27.27
N ASP A 168 8.40 -12.38 -26.99
CA ASP A 168 7.27 -11.60 -27.52
C ASP A 168 7.29 -10.13 -27.05
N LEU A 169 8.00 -9.84 -25.95
CA LEU A 169 8.12 -8.51 -25.39
C LEU A 169 9.20 -7.64 -26.06
N LYS A 170 10.18 -8.26 -26.74
CA LYS A 170 11.30 -7.57 -27.38
C LYS A 170 10.81 -6.55 -28.43
N GLY A 171 11.40 -5.37 -28.42
CA GLY A 171 11.08 -4.28 -29.35
C GLY A 171 9.73 -3.61 -29.12
N LYS A 172 8.91 -4.06 -28.17
CA LYS A 172 7.59 -3.47 -27.90
C LYS A 172 7.70 -2.23 -27.02
N ARG A 173 6.84 -1.25 -27.31
CA ARG A 173 6.72 -0.04 -26.50
C ARG A 173 5.78 -0.33 -25.34
N ILE A 174 6.28 -0.17 -24.12
CA ILE A 174 5.51 -0.44 -22.91
C ILE A 174 5.28 0.84 -22.11
N GLY A 175 4.00 1.17 -21.86
CA GLY A 175 3.60 2.21 -20.93
C GLY A 175 3.80 1.74 -19.50
N ALA A 176 4.59 2.47 -18.72
CA ALA A 176 4.89 2.12 -17.33
C ALA A 176 5.03 3.34 -16.43
N THR A 177 4.59 3.18 -15.20
CA THR A 177 4.85 4.04 -14.04
C THR A 177 4.98 3.10 -12.83
N PRO A 178 5.90 3.33 -11.94
CA PRO A 178 6.89 4.40 -11.84
C PRO A 178 8.11 4.20 -12.75
N THR A 179 8.97 5.22 -12.81
CA THR A 179 10.17 5.25 -13.66
C THR A 179 11.18 4.13 -13.35
N GLN A 180 11.16 3.59 -12.13
CA GLN A 180 12.00 2.46 -11.69
C GLN A 180 11.86 1.22 -12.58
N TYR A 181 10.74 1.07 -13.28
CA TYR A 181 10.53 -0.07 -14.18
C TYR A 181 11.14 0.12 -15.58
N ALA A 182 11.60 1.32 -15.92
CA ALA A 182 12.25 1.56 -17.21
C ALA A 182 13.55 0.72 -17.42
N PRO A 183 14.46 0.62 -16.44
CA PRO A 183 15.65 -0.27 -16.58
C PRO A 183 15.24 -1.74 -16.72
N ILE A 184 14.19 -2.19 -16.03
CA ILE A 184 13.70 -3.56 -16.08
C ILE A 184 13.18 -3.91 -17.48
N ALA A 185 12.40 -3.02 -18.09
CA ALA A 185 11.89 -3.17 -19.44
C ALA A 185 13.04 -3.18 -20.48
N LYS A 186 13.96 -2.24 -20.35
CA LYS A 186 15.13 -2.14 -21.25
C LYS A 186 16.03 -3.38 -21.23
N ALA A 187 16.16 -4.02 -20.06
CA ALA A 187 17.02 -5.20 -19.87
C ALA A 187 16.65 -6.36 -20.81
N ILE A 188 15.40 -6.46 -21.26
CA ILE A 188 14.93 -7.47 -22.21
C ILE A 188 14.58 -6.90 -23.59
N GLY A 189 15.03 -5.66 -23.88
CA GLY A 189 14.83 -5.05 -25.17
C GLY A 189 13.47 -4.43 -25.42
N MET A 190 12.64 -4.20 -24.39
CA MET A 190 11.45 -3.36 -24.51
C MET A 190 11.82 -1.87 -24.58
N ALA A 191 10.95 -1.07 -25.17
CA ALA A 191 11.05 0.38 -25.22
C ALA A 191 10.07 1.02 -24.20
N PRO A 192 10.52 1.37 -22.99
CA PRO A 192 9.64 1.97 -21.99
C PRO A 192 9.23 3.39 -22.39
N VAL A 193 7.94 3.67 -22.28
CA VAL A 193 7.34 5.00 -22.46
C VAL A 193 6.73 5.40 -21.13
N LEU A 194 7.27 6.46 -20.50
CA LEU A 194 6.71 6.97 -19.25
C LEU A 194 5.27 7.39 -19.48
N SER A 195 4.34 6.69 -18.84
CA SER A 195 2.92 6.89 -19.00
C SER A 195 2.24 6.69 -17.65
N PRO A 196 1.57 7.73 -17.10
CA PRO A 196 0.67 7.55 -15.97
C PRO A 196 -0.52 6.65 -16.35
N ALA A 197 -1.00 5.86 -15.39
CA ALA A 197 -2.08 4.90 -15.66
C ALA A 197 -3.35 5.52 -16.30
N PRO A 198 -3.81 6.73 -15.93
CA PRO A 198 -4.94 7.37 -16.61
C PRO A 198 -4.76 7.58 -18.11
N ASP A 199 -3.52 7.71 -18.58
CA ASP A 199 -3.21 7.96 -20.00
C ASP A 199 -3.13 6.65 -20.81
N PHE A 200 -3.11 5.48 -20.17
CA PHE A 200 -2.87 4.20 -20.85
C PHE A 200 -3.87 3.92 -21.97
N TYR A 201 -5.17 4.19 -21.74
CA TYR A 201 -6.20 3.89 -22.74
C TYR A 201 -5.94 4.66 -24.03
N GLU A 202 -5.82 5.98 -23.97
CA GLU A 202 -5.59 6.84 -25.12
C GLU A 202 -4.27 6.51 -25.83
N ARG A 203 -3.20 6.31 -25.07
CA ARG A 203 -1.89 6.00 -25.63
C ARG A 203 -1.84 4.63 -26.32
N LEU A 204 -2.53 3.65 -25.75
CA LEU A 204 -2.65 2.32 -26.34
C LEU A 204 -3.52 2.36 -27.60
N GLU A 205 -4.66 3.07 -27.56
CA GLU A 205 -5.58 3.25 -28.69
C GLU A 205 -4.89 3.94 -29.86
N ARG A 206 -4.15 5.01 -29.61
CA ARG A 206 -3.37 5.75 -30.64
C ARG A 206 -2.09 5.04 -31.08
N GLY A 207 -1.76 3.91 -30.50
CA GLY A 207 -0.54 3.17 -30.82
C GLY A 207 0.75 3.89 -30.40
N VAL A 208 0.73 4.77 -29.41
CA VAL A 208 1.92 5.35 -28.79
C VAL A 208 2.65 4.30 -27.97
N ILE A 209 1.91 3.39 -27.33
CA ILE A 209 2.37 2.19 -26.65
C ILE A 209 1.70 0.96 -27.27
N ASP A 210 2.37 -0.19 -27.20
CA ASP A 210 1.86 -1.48 -27.68
C ASP A 210 1.22 -2.27 -26.54
N MET A 211 1.66 -2.00 -25.29
CA MET A 211 1.23 -2.65 -24.07
C MET A 211 1.37 -1.72 -22.87
N ALA A 212 0.67 -2.04 -21.79
CA ALA A 212 0.74 -1.32 -20.53
C ALA A 212 1.10 -2.26 -19.37
N PHE A 213 1.81 -1.72 -18.39
CA PHE A 213 2.38 -2.43 -17.25
C PHE A 213 1.87 -1.83 -15.95
N CYS A 214 1.03 -2.57 -15.24
CA CYS A 214 0.47 -2.18 -13.94
C CYS A 214 -0.20 -3.38 -13.25
N GLY A 215 -0.71 -3.18 -12.04
CA GLY A 215 -1.59 -4.15 -11.41
C GLY A 215 -2.86 -4.41 -12.21
N LYS A 216 -3.30 -5.65 -12.26
CA LYS A 216 -4.45 -6.12 -13.04
C LYS A 216 -5.71 -5.28 -12.80
N GLU A 217 -6.00 -4.95 -11.56
CA GLU A 217 -7.15 -4.14 -11.16
C GLU A 217 -7.06 -2.70 -11.69
N VAL A 218 -5.86 -2.14 -11.81
CA VAL A 218 -5.65 -0.80 -12.38
C VAL A 218 -5.84 -0.86 -13.90
N LEU A 219 -5.30 -1.87 -14.57
CA LEU A 219 -5.49 -2.08 -16.01
C LEU A 219 -6.97 -2.26 -16.36
N HIS A 220 -7.74 -2.92 -15.49
CA HIS A 220 -9.19 -3.05 -15.62
C HIS A 220 -9.89 -1.71 -15.35
N MET A 221 -9.54 -0.99 -14.30
CA MET A 221 -10.13 0.30 -13.92
C MET A 221 -10.02 1.32 -15.06
N VAL A 222 -8.90 1.35 -15.78
CA VAL A 222 -8.71 2.21 -16.94
C VAL A 222 -9.18 1.56 -18.25
N LYS A 223 -9.96 0.50 -18.19
CA LYS A 223 -10.69 -0.17 -19.27
C LYS A 223 -9.83 -0.71 -20.42
N LEU A 224 -8.57 -1.02 -20.20
CA LEU A 224 -7.69 -1.49 -21.28
C LEU A 224 -8.15 -2.81 -21.90
N HIS A 225 -8.89 -3.64 -21.17
CA HIS A 225 -9.48 -4.88 -21.65
C HIS A 225 -10.51 -4.68 -22.80
N GLU A 226 -10.96 -3.46 -23.02
CA GLU A 226 -11.83 -3.14 -24.17
C GLU A 226 -11.06 -3.15 -25.49
N ILE A 227 -9.80 -2.66 -25.47
CA ILE A 227 -8.96 -2.44 -26.66
C ILE A 227 -7.73 -3.35 -26.73
N ALA A 228 -7.42 -4.09 -25.66
CA ALA A 228 -6.31 -5.04 -25.57
C ALA A 228 -6.80 -6.40 -25.09
N LYS A 229 -6.53 -7.46 -25.85
CA LYS A 229 -7.09 -8.79 -25.61
C LYS A 229 -6.06 -9.83 -25.18
N HIS A 230 -4.83 -9.41 -24.90
CA HIS A 230 -3.77 -10.31 -24.44
C HIS A 230 -3.26 -9.83 -23.09
N PHE A 231 -3.41 -10.67 -22.08
CA PHE A 231 -2.91 -10.43 -20.74
C PHE A 231 -1.81 -11.44 -20.43
N LEU A 232 -0.66 -10.94 -20.00
CA LEU A 232 0.46 -11.77 -19.54
C LEU A 232 0.65 -11.53 -18.05
N SER A 233 0.35 -12.56 -17.26
CA SER A 233 0.65 -12.56 -15.83
C SER A 233 2.16 -12.75 -15.66
N VAL A 234 2.83 -11.69 -15.30
CA VAL A 234 4.28 -11.62 -15.07
C VAL A 234 4.58 -11.75 -13.59
N GLU A 235 3.71 -11.21 -12.74
CA GLU A 235 3.90 -11.12 -11.30
C GLU A 235 5.23 -10.44 -10.94
N LEU A 236 5.52 -9.31 -11.63
CA LEU A 236 6.83 -8.70 -11.56
C LEU A 236 7.18 -8.15 -10.17
N ASN A 237 6.22 -7.46 -9.56
CA ASN A 237 6.42 -6.83 -8.27
C ASN A 237 5.06 -6.53 -7.60
N THR A 238 4.94 -6.81 -6.32
CA THR A 238 3.73 -6.57 -5.50
C THR A 238 4.06 -5.54 -4.41
N PRO A 239 4.09 -4.24 -4.73
CA PRO A 239 4.41 -3.23 -3.74
C PRO A 239 3.21 -2.96 -2.83
N THR A 240 3.48 -2.69 -1.55
CA THR A 240 2.48 -2.22 -0.59
C THR A 240 2.27 -0.72 -0.78
N THR A 241 1.39 -0.38 -1.70
CA THR A 241 1.26 0.98 -2.24
C THR A 241 0.34 1.86 -1.41
N MET A 242 -0.80 1.28 -0.96
CA MET A 242 -1.85 2.01 -0.27
C MET A 242 -1.56 2.12 1.23
N SER A 243 -1.77 3.30 1.79
CA SER A 243 -1.58 3.56 3.20
C SER A 243 -2.59 4.58 3.72
N LEU A 244 -2.79 4.62 5.02
CA LEU A 244 -3.50 5.69 5.70
C LEU A 244 -2.51 6.44 6.60
N TRP A 245 -2.21 7.68 6.24
CA TRP A 245 -1.30 8.55 6.99
C TRP A 245 -2.09 9.44 7.94
N MET A 246 -1.52 9.65 9.12
CA MET A 246 -2.10 10.50 10.16
C MET A 246 -1.11 11.59 10.56
N ASN A 247 -1.61 12.79 10.81
CA ASN A 247 -0.81 13.89 11.35
C ASN A 247 -0.24 13.49 12.73
N LEU A 248 1.07 13.71 12.93
CA LEU A 248 1.78 13.29 14.15
C LEU A 248 1.32 14.06 15.38
N ASP A 249 0.96 15.34 15.25
CA ASP A 249 0.48 16.12 16.39
C ASP A 249 -0.93 15.68 16.79
N THR A 250 -1.79 15.35 15.82
CA THR A 250 -3.08 14.70 16.10
C THR A 250 -2.87 13.36 16.80
N TRP A 251 -1.94 12.52 16.33
CA TRP A 251 -1.57 11.26 16.96
C TRP A 251 -1.10 11.42 18.41
N LYS A 252 -0.27 12.42 18.69
CA LYS A 252 0.25 12.71 20.04
C LYS A 252 -0.85 13.15 21.02
N LYS A 253 -1.92 13.77 20.53
CA LYS A 253 -3.08 14.19 21.36
C LYS A 253 -4.00 13.04 21.73
N LEU A 254 -3.92 11.90 21.04
CA LEU A 254 -4.71 10.71 21.40
C LEU A 254 -4.29 10.17 22.78
N THR A 255 -5.27 9.69 23.55
CA THR A 255 -4.97 8.92 24.76
C THR A 255 -4.31 7.59 24.41
N PRO A 256 -3.63 6.90 25.36
CA PRO A 256 -3.11 5.56 25.11
C PRO A 256 -4.17 4.60 24.57
N GLU A 257 -5.36 4.59 25.15
CA GLU A 257 -6.50 3.73 24.77
C GLU A 257 -6.98 4.04 23.34
N GLN A 258 -7.01 5.33 22.97
CA GLN A 258 -7.33 5.75 21.60
C GLN A 258 -6.26 5.28 20.61
N ARG A 259 -4.97 5.43 20.94
CA ARG A 259 -3.88 4.93 20.08
C ARG A 259 -3.97 3.43 19.87
N ASP A 260 -4.22 2.67 20.93
CA ASP A 260 -4.39 1.22 20.86
C ASP A 260 -5.58 0.85 19.97
N LEU A 261 -6.70 1.60 20.08
CA LEU A 261 -7.84 1.43 19.20
C LEU A 261 -7.48 1.70 17.73
N PHE A 262 -6.77 2.80 17.43
CA PHE A 262 -6.33 3.12 16.07
C PHE A 262 -5.43 2.02 15.48
N LEU A 263 -4.49 1.49 16.25
CA LEU A 263 -3.61 0.39 15.82
C LEU A 263 -4.39 -0.91 15.61
N LYS A 264 -5.30 -1.24 16.51
CA LYS A 264 -6.17 -2.42 16.40
C LYS A 264 -7.07 -2.33 15.18
N VAL A 265 -7.71 -1.18 14.98
CA VAL A 265 -8.58 -0.93 13.82
C VAL A 265 -7.77 -0.95 12.53
N GLY A 266 -6.55 -0.38 12.53
CA GLY A 266 -5.66 -0.44 11.39
C GLY A 266 -5.36 -1.87 10.94
N LYS A 267 -4.95 -2.75 11.87
CA LYS A 267 -4.71 -4.17 11.60
C LYS A 267 -5.97 -4.89 11.09
N ARG A 268 -7.12 -4.64 11.74
CA ARG A 268 -8.39 -5.23 11.30
C ARG A 268 -8.78 -4.77 9.90
N SER A 269 -8.60 -3.49 9.62
CA SER A 269 -8.91 -2.92 8.30
C SER A 269 -8.02 -3.49 7.18
N GLU A 270 -6.77 -3.84 7.47
CA GLU A 270 -5.93 -4.56 6.49
C GLU A 270 -6.52 -5.93 6.12
N GLU A 271 -6.96 -6.71 7.12
CA GLU A 271 -7.57 -8.01 6.87
C GLU A 271 -8.84 -7.88 6.02
N VAL A 272 -9.72 -6.93 6.40
CA VAL A 272 -10.97 -6.65 5.66
C VAL A 272 -10.66 -6.18 4.23
N TYR A 273 -9.64 -5.30 4.07
CA TYR A 273 -9.20 -4.83 2.76
C TYR A 273 -8.69 -5.98 1.89
N LEU A 274 -7.87 -6.87 2.44
CA LEU A 274 -7.30 -7.99 1.70
C LEU A 274 -8.40 -8.97 1.25
N ASP A 275 -9.38 -9.26 2.12
CA ASP A 275 -10.54 -10.09 1.76
C ASP A 275 -11.41 -9.43 0.67
N TRP A 276 -11.69 -8.13 0.82
CA TRP A 276 -12.43 -7.37 -0.16
C TRP A 276 -11.69 -7.32 -1.50
N PHE A 277 -10.38 -7.11 -1.46
CA PHE A 277 -9.55 -7.04 -2.66
C PHE A 277 -9.48 -8.37 -3.42
N ASP A 278 -9.41 -9.50 -2.68
CA ASP A 278 -9.47 -10.83 -3.28
C ASP A 278 -10.80 -11.06 -4.03
N GLN A 279 -11.92 -10.59 -3.47
CA GLN A 279 -13.22 -10.65 -4.15
C GLN A 279 -13.28 -9.70 -5.36
N HIS A 280 -12.68 -8.52 -5.24
CA HIS A 280 -12.59 -7.58 -6.36
C HIS A 280 -11.80 -8.19 -7.54
N LEU A 281 -10.65 -8.83 -7.27
CA LEU A 281 -9.86 -9.46 -8.33
C LEU A 281 -10.59 -10.63 -9.02
N LYS A 282 -11.41 -11.39 -8.31
CA LYS A 282 -12.25 -12.42 -8.94
C LYS A 282 -13.21 -11.79 -9.96
N LYS A 283 -13.83 -10.66 -9.62
CA LYS A 283 -14.71 -9.93 -10.56
C LYS A 283 -13.94 -9.41 -11.77
N VAL A 284 -12.72 -8.92 -11.57
CA VAL A 284 -11.85 -8.50 -12.67
C VAL A 284 -11.54 -9.66 -13.61
N ASP A 285 -11.21 -10.85 -13.06
CA ASP A 285 -10.91 -12.05 -13.84
C ASP A 285 -12.14 -12.52 -14.63
N GLU A 286 -13.33 -12.49 -14.02
CA GLU A 286 -14.60 -12.82 -14.69
C GLU A 286 -14.89 -11.83 -15.83
N ASP A 287 -14.67 -10.53 -15.61
CA ASP A 287 -14.91 -9.52 -16.66
C ASP A 287 -13.90 -9.66 -17.81
N PHE A 288 -12.62 -9.87 -17.50
CA PHE A 288 -11.61 -10.17 -18.52
C PHE A 288 -12.01 -11.37 -19.37
N LYS A 289 -12.45 -12.46 -18.74
CA LYS A 289 -12.94 -13.65 -19.45
C LYS A 289 -14.15 -13.34 -20.34
N ASN A 290 -15.14 -12.64 -19.79
CA ASN A 290 -16.37 -12.28 -20.51
C ASN A 290 -16.10 -11.35 -21.69
N LYS A 291 -15.07 -10.52 -21.58
CA LYS A 291 -14.62 -9.60 -22.66
C LYS A 291 -13.65 -10.25 -23.64
N GLY A 292 -13.36 -11.56 -23.49
CA GLY A 292 -12.52 -12.32 -24.41
C GLY A 292 -11.02 -11.99 -24.27
N VAL A 293 -10.57 -11.56 -23.08
CA VAL A 293 -9.15 -11.37 -22.80
C VAL A 293 -8.49 -12.74 -22.63
N MET A 294 -7.45 -13.01 -23.42
CA MET A 294 -6.64 -14.22 -23.34
C MET A 294 -5.57 -14.05 -22.28
N ILE A 295 -5.64 -14.84 -21.21
CA ILE A 295 -4.70 -14.77 -20.09
C ILE A 295 -3.63 -15.85 -20.27
N ASN A 296 -2.37 -15.40 -20.36
CA ASN A 296 -1.19 -16.26 -20.31
C ASN A 296 -0.40 -15.97 -19.03
N LYS A 297 0.43 -16.92 -18.62
CA LYS A 297 1.37 -16.74 -17.49
C LYS A 297 2.79 -16.89 -18.01
N LEU A 298 3.66 -15.94 -17.64
CA LEU A 298 5.09 -16.01 -17.94
C LEU A 298 5.70 -17.20 -17.22
N SER A 299 6.50 -18.00 -17.92
CA SER A 299 7.13 -19.18 -17.35
C SER A 299 8.14 -18.82 -16.26
N GLU A 300 8.36 -19.72 -15.31
CA GLU A 300 9.39 -19.53 -14.28
C GLU A 300 10.80 -19.46 -14.89
N ASN A 301 11.01 -20.14 -16.03
CA ASN A 301 12.27 -20.04 -16.79
C ASN A 301 12.45 -18.64 -17.38
N ASP A 302 11.40 -18.06 -17.97
CA ASP A 302 11.44 -16.69 -18.51
C ASP A 302 11.64 -15.67 -17.39
N LYS A 303 11.01 -15.84 -16.24
CA LYS A 303 11.26 -14.98 -15.07
C LYS A 303 12.72 -15.03 -14.63
N LYS A 304 13.33 -16.23 -14.59
CA LYS A 304 14.76 -16.38 -14.26
C LYS A 304 15.66 -15.73 -15.31
N GLN A 305 15.37 -15.90 -16.59
CA GLN A 305 16.11 -15.25 -17.66
C GLN A 305 16.01 -13.73 -17.57
N TRP A 306 14.81 -13.21 -17.34
CA TRP A 306 14.61 -11.77 -17.16
C TRP A 306 15.37 -11.25 -15.95
N ALA A 307 15.21 -11.90 -14.79
CA ALA A 307 15.92 -11.53 -13.57
C ALA A 307 17.46 -11.53 -13.74
N ALA A 308 18.01 -12.47 -14.52
CA ALA A 308 19.46 -12.60 -14.74
C ALA A 308 20.07 -11.39 -15.47
N VAL A 309 19.30 -10.73 -16.35
CA VAL A 309 19.78 -9.57 -17.15
C VAL A 309 19.39 -8.22 -16.56
N MET A 310 18.56 -8.19 -15.52
CA MET A 310 18.20 -6.94 -14.83
C MET A 310 19.37 -6.39 -14.00
N PRO A 311 19.47 -5.06 -13.82
CA PRO A 311 20.32 -4.47 -12.80
C PRO A 311 19.91 -4.97 -11.40
N ASP A 312 20.84 -4.95 -10.45
CA ASP A 312 20.53 -5.26 -9.04
C ASP A 312 19.93 -4.01 -8.36
N LEU A 313 18.64 -3.74 -8.67
CA LEU A 313 17.95 -2.56 -8.18
C LEU A 313 17.97 -2.43 -6.64
N PRO A 314 17.79 -3.51 -5.85
CA PRO A 314 17.93 -3.43 -4.40
C PRO A 314 19.32 -2.95 -3.96
N ALA A 315 20.40 -3.45 -4.62
CA ALA A 315 21.76 -3.03 -4.29
C ALA A 315 22.04 -1.59 -4.71
N GLU A 316 21.58 -1.18 -5.91
CA GLU A 316 21.71 0.20 -6.37
C GLU A 316 20.99 1.17 -5.45
N TRP A 317 19.74 0.86 -5.07
CA TRP A 317 18.95 1.65 -4.14
C TRP A 317 19.63 1.71 -2.75
N ALA A 318 20.10 0.58 -2.22
CA ALA A 318 20.77 0.55 -0.93
C ALA A 318 22.01 1.47 -0.91
N LYS A 319 22.85 1.41 -1.96
CA LYS A 319 24.02 2.30 -2.10
C LYS A 319 23.62 3.77 -2.19
N GLU A 320 22.56 4.09 -2.92
CA GLU A 320 22.04 5.45 -3.00
C GLU A 320 21.57 5.97 -1.63
N MET A 321 20.87 5.12 -0.85
CA MET A 321 20.42 5.49 0.49
C MET A 321 21.59 5.68 1.45
N GLU A 322 22.59 4.80 1.45
CA GLU A 322 23.81 4.95 2.26
C GLU A 322 24.57 6.24 1.93
N ALA A 323 24.65 6.60 0.65
CA ALA A 323 25.26 7.87 0.24
C ALA A 323 24.52 9.11 0.78
N LYS A 324 23.24 8.95 1.15
CA LYS A 324 22.41 9.98 1.82
C LYS A 324 22.43 9.87 3.34
N GLY A 325 23.22 8.96 3.92
CA GLY A 325 23.26 8.70 5.36
C GLY A 325 22.02 7.96 5.88
N LEU A 326 21.31 7.26 5.01
CA LEU A 326 20.11 6.48 5.33
C LEU A 326 20.42 4.97 5.31
N PRO A 327 19.77 4.14 6.14
CA PRO A 327 20.14 2.73 6.34
C PRO A 327 19.64 1.82 5.19
N GLY A 328 20.13 2.05 3.98
CA GLY A 328 19.71 1.34 2.76
C GLY A 328 19.95 -0.15 2.84
N TRP A 329 21.15 -0.57 3.25
CA TRP A 329 21.49 -1.99 3.38
C TRP A 329 20.70 -2.67 4.50
N LYS A 330 20.49 -2.01 5.63
CA LYS A 330 19.67 -2.58 6.70
C LYS A 330 18.25 -2.89 6.24
N ILE A 331 17.64 -1.99 5.48
CA ILE A 331 16.29 -2.19 4.92
C ILE A 331 16.30 -3.32 3.88
N THR A 332 17.28 -3.33 2.98
CA THR A 332 17.43 -4.35 1.94
C THR A 332 17.60 -5.74 2.55
N ASP A 333 18.55 -5.90 3.47
CA ASP A 333 18.84 -7.18 4.14
C ASP A 333 17.61 -7.68 4.94
N THR A 334 16.96 -6.77 5.70
CA THR A 334 15.77 -7.14 6.48
C THR A 334 14.61 -7.59 5.58
N TYR A 335 14.35 -6.90 4.45
CA TYR A 335 13.28 -7.31 3.54
C TYR A 335 13.54 -8.68 2.91
N LEU A 336 14.77 -8.96 2.49
CA LEU A 336 15.17 -10.26 1.94
C LEU A 336 15.02 -11.36 2.99
N GLU A 337 15.49 -11.12 4.23
CA GLU A 337 15.37 -12.07 5.33
C GLU A 337 13.91 -12.39 5.67
N LEU A 338 13.06 -11.37 5.76
CA LEU A 338 11.62 -11.56 6.03
C LEU A 338 10.92 -12.28 4.88
N SER A 339 11.30 -12.00 3.63
CA SER A 339 10.75 -12.71 2.46
C SER A 339 11.15 -14.19 2.46
N GLU A 340 12.42 -14.50 2.75
CA GLU A 340 12.91 -15.88 2.87
C GLU A 340 12.24 -16.62 4.04
N LYS A 341 12.10 -15.97 5.19
CA LYS A 341 11.37 -16.49 6.36
C LYS A 341 9.90 -16.80 6.05
N ALA A 342 9.29 -16.02 5.18
CA ALA A 342 7.94 -16.27 4.67
C ALA A 342 7.89 -17.40 3.61
N GLY A 343 9.01 -18.00 3.27
CA GLY A 343 9.14 -19.11 2.31
C GLY A 343 9.32 -18.68 0.85
N TRP A 344 9.50 -17.39 0.58
CA TRP A 344 9.69 -16.91 -0.79
C TRP A 344 11.12 -17.14 -1.27
N LYS A 345 11.23 -17.58 -2.52
CA LYS A 345 12.52 -17.77 -3.20
C LYS A 345 12.55 -16.89 -4.46
N PHE A 346 13.38 -15.86 -4.43
CA PHE A 346 13.59 -15.01 -5.59
C PHE A 346 14.22 -15.78 -6.74
N PRO A 347 13.93 -15.42 -8.02
CA PRO A 347 14.51 -16.10 -9.18
C PRO A 347 16.02 -15.87 -9.32
N ARG A 348 16.57 -14.84 -8.68
CA ARG A 348 18.02 -14.60 -8.51
C ARG A 348 18.27 -14.04 -7.10
N ARG A 349 19.54 -14.07 -6.69
CA ARG A 349 19.96 -13.36 -5.45
C ARG A 349 20.02 -11.86 -5.71
N TRP A 350 19.23 -11.10 -4.96
CA TRP A 350 19.23 -9.64 -4.96
C TRP A 350 20.12 -9.07 -3.85
N GLY A 351 20.42 -7.75 -3.92
CA GLY A 351 21.10 -7.02 -2.86
C GLY A 351 22.56 -7.44 -2.69
N GLN A 352 23.28 -7.74 -3.76
CA GLN A 352 24.69 -8.12 -3.67
C GLN A 352 25.57 -6.87 -3.48
N ARG A 353 26.43 -6.93 -2.44
CA ARG A 353 27.38 -5.84 -2.11
C ARG A 353 28.59 -5.86 -3.02
#